data_fa1c96a110b032ce7b06c419a718691b
#
_entry.id   fa1c96a110b032ce7b06c419a718691b
#
_cell.length_a   1.000
_cell.length_b   1.000
_cell.length_c   1.000
_cell.angle_alpha   90.00
_cell.angle_beta   90.00
_cell.angle_gamma   90.00
#
_symmetry.space_group_name_H-M   'P 1'
#
loop_
_entity.id
_entity.type
_entity.pdbx_description
1 polymer ?
#
loop_
_entity_poly.entity_id
_entity_poly.type
_entity_poly.pdbx_seq_one_letter_code
_entity_poly.pdbx_strand_id
1 'polypeptide(L)'
;MFIDAVTRRTFLQGSGTFVGTTMMRAAAPSMVAVSQAACSARDEGAAFENITGAEAREFIAIAARILPTTDTPGATEAGAVYFADKAFGTFLADSLEFARMQLAEFQSGITAAYPGADRFSDLDEADQDEYLKIKERTPFFQGARFLTIFGVFGMSSYGGNRDDIGWKLLGMDGPPHAWAYPFGYYDAQYMEEQQNGQ
;
A
#
# COMPACT_ATOMS: atom_id res chain seq x y z
N MET A 1 -53.91 -3.33 7.82
CA MET A 1 -52.65 -3.76 8.38
C MET A 1 -51.61 -2.73 7.91
N PHE A 2 -51.37 -1.70 8.72
CA PHE A 2 -50.50 -0.58 8.39
C PHE A 2 -49.07 -0.98 8.78
N ILE A 3 -48.19 -1.01 7.81
CA ILE A 3 -46.74 -1.15 8.07
C ILE A 3 -46.23 0.26 8.35
N ASP A 4 -46.01 0.58 9.62
CA ASP A 4 -45.40 1.83 10.02
C ASP A 4 -43.99 1.93 9.43
N ALA A 5 -43.75 2.93 8.62
CA ALA A 5 -42.47 3.21 8.01
C ALA A 5 -41.47 3.61 9.13
N VAL A 6 -40.55 2.73 9.44
CA VAL A 6 -39.45 3.00 10.35
C VAL A 6 -38.62 4.14 9.78
N THR A 7 -38.66 5.30 10.41
CA THR A 7 -37.86 6.46 9.99
C THR A 7 -36.39 6.22 10.25
N ARG A 8 -35.49 6.81 9.43
CA ARG A 8 -34.02 6.75 9.62
C ARG A 8 -33.60 7.12 11.05
N ARG A 9 -34.30 8.02 11.68
CA ARG A 9 -34.08 8.45 13.06
C ARG A 9 -34.38 7.34 14.07
N THR A 10 -35.50 6.62 13.88
CA THR A 10 -35.90 5.49 14.74
C THR A 10 -34.93 4.30 14.58
N PHE A 11 -34.45 4.06 13.35
CA PHE A 11 -33.43 3.05 13.09
C PHE A 11 -32.09 3.37 13.80
N LEU A 12 -31.63 4.63 13.71
CA LEU A 12 -30.40 5.07 14.36
C LEU A 12 -30.50 5.12 15.88
N GLN A 13 -31.67 5.44 16.43
CA GLN A 13 -31.90 5.41 17.88
C GLN A 13 -32.06 4.00 18.43
N GLY A 14 -32.66 3.08 17.67
CA GLY A 14 -32.81 1.68 18.07
C GLY A 14 -31.52 0.86 18.00
N SER A 15 -30.67 1.12 17.01
CA SER A 15 -29.39 0.44 16.86
C SER A 15 -28.30 0.96 17.81
N GLY A 16 -28.42 2.19 18.30
CA GLY A 16 -27.44 2.80 19.21
C GLY A 16 -27.48 2.30 20.64
N THR A 17 -28.60 1.76 21.12
CA THR A 17 -28.79 1.44 22.53
C THR A 17 -28.56 -0.03 22.92
N PHE A 18 -28.60 -0.97 21.97
CA PHE A 18 -28.50 -2.39 22.32
C PHE A 18 -27.24 -3.12 21.84
N VAL A 19 -26.57 -2.62 20.80
CA VAL A 19 -25.33 -3.22 20.28
C VAL A 19 -24.07 -2.40 20.61
N GLY A 20 -24.27 -1.10 20.93
CA GLY A 20 -23.17 -0.13 21.01
C GLY A 20 -22.24 -0.27 22.23
N THR A 21 -22.75 -0.65 23.39
CA THR A 21 -21.94 -0.53 24.61
C THR A 21 -21.29 -1.82 25.08
N THR A 22 -21.87 -2.97 24.84
CA THR A 22 -21.32 -4.25 25.30
C THR A 22 -20.47 -4.95 24.24
N MET A 23 -20.88 -4.93 22.96
CA MET A 23 -20.04 -5.50 21.89
C MET A 23 -18.85 -4.59 21.52
N MET A 24 -19.02 -3.27 21.56
CA MET A 24 -17.90 -2.35 21.30
C MET A 24 -16.85 -2.39 22.41
N ARG A 25 -17.23 -2.64 23.68
CA ARG A 25 -16.29 -2.84 24.77
C ARG A 25 -15.57 -4.20 24.71
N ALA A 26 -16.17 -5.22 24.10
CA ALA A 26 -15.54 -6.53 23.91
C ALA A 26 -14.72 -6.61 22.62
N ALA A 27 -15.09 -5.86 21.56
CA ALA A 27 -14.40 -5.86 20.27
C ALA A 27 -13.25 -4.85 20.19
N ALA A 28 -13.27 -3.75 20.95
CA ALA A 28 -12.20 -2.76 20.94
C ALA A 28 -10.82 -3.33 21.32
N PRO A 29 -10.67 -4.17 22.36
CA PRO A 29 -9.39 -4.79 22.65
C PRO A 29 -8.94 -5.78 21.56
N SER A 30 -9.86 -6.47 20.90
CA SER A 30 -9.51 -7.40 19.83
C SER A 30 -9.12 -6.68 18.53
N MET A 31 -9.74 -5.56 18.20
CA MET A 31 -9.33 -4.73 17.05
C MET A 31 -7.96 -4.09 17.28
N VAL A 32 -7.69 -3.58 18.48
CA VAL A 32 -6.37 -3.05 18.83
C VAL A 32 -5.32 -4.15 18.86
N ALA A 33 -5.64 -5.33 19.39
CA ALA A 33 -4.73 -6.47 19.40
C ALA A 33 -4.44 -6.99 17.98
N VAL A 34 -5.44 -7.02 17.09
CA VAL A 34 -5.26 -7.41 15.69
C VAL A 34 -4.43 -6.37 14.92
N SER A 35 -4.65 -5.08 15.17
CA SER A 35 -3.83 -4.03 14.54
C SER A 35 -2.39 -4.02 15.05
N GLN A 36 -2.17 -4.26 16.35
CA GLN A 36 -0.83 -4.40 16.93
C GLN A 36 -0.14 -5.68 16.48
N ALA A 37 -0.85 -6.81 16.40
CA ALA A 37 -0.33 -8.06 15.86
C ALA A 37 0.03 -7.93 14.38
N ALA A 38 -0.76 -7.21 13.59
CA ALA A 38 -0.46 -6.93 12.19
C ALA A 38 0.77 -6.02 12.02
N CYS A 39 0.99 -5.06 12.92
CA CYS A 39 2.19 -4.23 12.94
C CYS A 39 3.43 -5.04 13.35
N SER A 40 3.34 -5.84 14.45
CA SER A 40 4.44 -6.68 14.93
C SER A 40 4.83 -7.74 13.89
N ALA A 41 3.85 -8.40 13.30
CA ALA A 41 4.08 -9.39 12.24
C ALA A 41 4.76 -8.78 11.00
N ARG A 42 4.44 -7.53 10.69
CA ARG A 42 5.07 -6.77 9.62
C ARG A 42 6.53 -6.44 9.95
N ASP A 43 6.84 -6.11 11.19
CA ASP A 43 8.19 -5.78 11.66
C ASP A 43 9.10 -7.02 11.78
N GLU A 44 8.50 -8.20 11.99
CA GLU A 44 9.19 -9.49 12.13
C GLU A 44 9.34 -10.26 10.80
N GLY A 45 8.96 -9.67 9.65
CA GLY A 45 9.01 -10.33 8.34
C GLY A 45 7.95 -11.42 8.19
N ALA A 46 6.72 -11.12 8.57
CA ALA A 46 5.58 -12.04 8.48
C ALA A 46 5.44 -12.65 7.09
N ALA A 47 5.04 -13.91 7.07
CA ALA A 47 4.70 -14.60 5.83
C ALA A 47 3.58 -13.86 5.09
N PHE A 48 3.71 -13.77 3.77
CA PHE A 48 2.69 -13.21 2.91
C PHE A 48 1.45 -14.12 2.92
N GLU A 49 0.27 -13.51 2.87
CA GLU A 49 -1.01 -14.24 2.96
C GLU A 49 -1.54 -14.63 1.59
N ASN A 50 -1.27 -13.84 0.56
CA ASN A 50 -1.89 -13.96 -0.76
C ASN A 50 -0.88 -14.25 -1.86
N ILE A 51 0.34 -13.70 -1.75
CA ILE A 51 1.44 -13.97 -2.68
C ILE A 51 2.46 -14.92 -2.06
N THR A 52 3.15 -15.67 -2.89
CA THR A 52 4.23 -16.55 -2.44
C THR A 52 5.50 -15.75 -2.13
N GLY A 53 6.40 -16.31 -1.31
CA GLY A 53 7.71 -15.69 -1.04
C GLY A 53 8.56 -15.49 -2.31
N ALA A 54 8.35 -16.32 -3.34
CA ALA A 54 9.02 -16.16 -4.63
C ALA A 54 8.46 -14.94 -5.39
N GLU A 55 7.13 -14.80 -5.46
CA GLU A 55 6.46 -13.64 -6.07
C GLU A 55 6.81 -12.33 -5.34
N ALA A 56 6.84 -12.39 -4.01
CA ALA A 56 7.24 -11.25 -3.18
C ALA A 56 8.67 -10.79 -3.47
N ARG A 57 9.62 -11.72 -3.64
CA ARG A 57 11.02 -11.41 -3.97
C ARG A 57 11.12 -10.66 -5.29
N GLU A 58 10.41 -11.14 -6.32
CA GLU A 58 10.37 -10.48 -7.63
C GLU A 58 9.77 -9.09 -7.54
N PHE A 59 8.65 -8.95 -6.83
CA PHE A 59 8.04 -7.64 -6.65
C PHE A 59 8.95 -6.68 -5.89
N ILE A 60 9.63 -7.12 -4.82
CA ILE A 60 10.60 -6.30 -4.07
C ILE A 60 11.71 -5.82 -4.99
N ALA A 61 12.29 -6.70 -5.82
CA ALA A 61 13.34 -6.33 -6.75
C ALA A 61 12.86 -5.29 -7.78
N ILE A 62 11.67 -5.49 -8.36
CA ILE A 62 11.07 -4.53 -9.30
C ILE A 62 10.75 -3.20 -8.62
N ALA A 63 10.15 -3.23 -7.44
CA ALA A 63 9.79 -2.04 -6.68
C ALA A 63 11.01 -1.22 -6.27
N ALA A 64 12.12 -1.88 -5.93
CA ALA A 64 13.40 -1.24 -5.61
C ALA A 64 14.00 -0.48 -6.81
N ARG A 65 13.72 -0.91 -8.05
CA ARG A 65 14.15 -0.16 -9.25
C ARG A 65 13.18 0.97 -9.62
N ILE A 66 11.90 0.85 -9.28
CA ILE A 66 10.89 1.90 -9.52
C ILE A 66 11.07 3.07 -8.55
N LEU A 67 11.31 2.77 -7.27
CA LEU A 67 11.60 3.75 -6.24
C LEU A 67 12.78 3.25 -5.39
N PRO A 68 14.00 3.54 -5.84
CA PRO A 68 15.22 3.02 -5.20
C PRO A 68 15.51 3.72 -3.86
N THR A 69 16.18 2.99 -2.99
CA THR A 69 16.84 3.55 -1.80
C THR A 69 18.08 4.30 -2.24
N THR A 70 18.19 5.56 -1.83
CA THR A 70 19.34 6.44 -2.12
C THR A 70 19.81 7.08 -0.80
N ASP A 71 19.95 8.40 -0.74
CA ASP A 71 20.02 9.18 0.49
C ASP A 71 18.65 9.26 1.22
N THR A 72 17.60 8.80 0.55
CA THR A 72 16.25 8.66 1.09
C THR A 72 15.78 7.21 1.03
N PRO A 73 14.86 6.79 1.94
CA PRO A 73 14.26 5.46 1.90
C PRO A 73 13.48 5.23 0.59
N GLY A 74 13.51 3.99 0.10
CA GLY A 74 12.79 3.58 -1.10
C GLY A 74 11.59 2.67 -0.83
N ALA A 75 11.16 1.95 -1.86
CA ALA A 75 10.01 1.06 -1.81
C ALA A 75 10.22 -0.13 -0.86
N THR A 76 11.46 -0.57 -0.67
CA THR A 76 11.81 -1.68 0.23
C THR A 76 11.57 -1.30 1.67
N GLU A 77 12.10 -0.16 2.13
CA GLU A 77 11.94 0.34 3.51
C GLU A 77 10.50 0.72 3.79
N ALA A 78 9.80 1.29 2.81
CA ALA A 78 8.38 1.59 2.92
C ALA A 78 7.49 0.33 3.00
N GLY A 79 8.04 -0.86 2.70
CA GLY A 79 7.31 -2.11 2.75
C GLY A 79 6.22 -2.22 1.68
N ALA A 80 6.46 -1.71 0.46
CA ALA A 80 5.48 -1.71 -0.63
C ALA A 80 4.94 -3.11 -0.96
N VAL A 81 5.72 -4.16 -0.72
CA VAL A 81 5.33 -5.57 -0.93
C VAL A 81 4.13 -5.98 -0.07
N TYR A 82 4.02 -5.46 1.15
CA TYR A 82 2.89 -5.79 2.03
C TYR A 82 1.58 -5.15 1.57
N PHE A 83 1.66 -3.98 0.93
CA PHE A 83 0.52 -3.41 0.23
C PHE A 83 0.09 -4.30 -0.94
N ALA A 84 1.04 -4.76 -1.76
CA ALA A 84 0.76 -5.65 -2.88
C ALA A 84 0.10 -6.96 -2.42
N ASP A 85 0.62 -7.59 -1.37
CA ASP A 85 0.04 -8.78 -0.77
C ASP A 85 -1.41 -8.56 -0.34
N LYS A 86 -1.67 -7.49 0.41
CA LYS A 86 -3.03 -7.12 0.84
C LYS A 86 -3.96 -6.77 -0.31
N ALA A 87 -3.47 -6.07 -1.33
CA ALA A 87 -4.26 -5.72 -2.50
C ALA A 87 -4.77 -6.97 -3.23
N PHE A 88 -3.91 -7.98 -3.39
CA PHE A 88 -4.28 -9.27 -3.98
C PHE A 88 -5.17 -10.12 -3.07
N GLY A 89 -5.23 -9.87 -1.80
CA GLY A 89 -6.22 -10.49 -0.89
C GLY A 89 -7.55 -9.74 -0.81
N THR A 90 -7.66 -8.56 -1.43
CA THR A 90 -8.83 -7.68 -1.30
C THR A 90 -9.32 -7.21 -2.67
N PHE A 91 -9.09 -5.95 -3.03
CA PHE A 91 -9.68 -5.33 -4.23
C PHE A 91 -9.06 -5.78 -5.56
N LEU A 92 -7.91 -6.47 -5.54
CA LEU A 92 -7.28 -7.11 -6.70
C LEU A 92 -7.33 -8.63 -6.65
N ALA A 93 -8.14 -9.24 -5.77
CA ALA A 93 -8.20 -10.69 -5.61
C ALA A 93 -8.47 -11.43 -6.93
N ASP A 94 -9.43 -10.94 -7.72
CA ASP A 94 -9.77 -11.50 -9.02
C ASP A 94 -8.66 -11.34 -10.08
N SER A 95 -7.69 -10.47 -9.83
CA SER A 95 -6.57 -10.20 -10.75
C SER A 95 -5.31 -11.01 -10.42
N LEU A 96 -5.27 -11.74 -9.32
CA LEU A 96 -4.06 -12.43 -8.86
C LEU A 96 -3.54 -13.44 -9.89
N GLU A 97 -4.42 -14.29 -10.43
CA GLU A 97 -4.01 -15.28 -11.43
C GLU A 97 -3.52 -14.64 -12.73
N PHE A 98 -4.13 -13.53 -13.14
CA PHE A 98 -3.67 -12.76 -14.28
C PHE A 98 -2.29 -12.14 -14.02
N ALA A 99 -2.06 -11.60 -12.83
CA ALA A 99 -0.75 -11.06 -12.42
C ALA A 99 0.33 -12.16 -12.43
N ARG A 100 0.00 -13.37 -12.00
CA ARG A 100 0.89 -14.54 -12.04
C ARG A 100 1.28 -14.93 -13.47
N MET A 101 0.31 -14.97 -14.39
CA MET A 101 0.59 -15.21 -15.81
C MET A 101 1.52 -14.16 -16.40
N GLN A 102 1.27 -12.89 -16.10
CA GLN A 102 2.11 -11.80 -16.58
C GLN A 102 3.52 -11.83 -15.97
N LEU A 103 3.66 -12.19 -14.70
CA LEU A 103 4.97 -12.38 -14.08
C LEU A 103 5.74 -13.53 -14.74
N ALA A 104 5.06 -14.64 -15.04
CA ALA A 104 5.70 -15.76 -15.74
C ALA A 104 6.17 -15.37 -17.15
N GLU A 105 5.37 -14.61 -17.90
CA GLU A 105 5.76 -14.07 -19.21
C GLU A 105 6.95 -13.11 -19.08
N PHE A 106 6.93 -12.23 -18.10
CA PHE A 106 8.02 -11.30 -17.80
C PHE A 106 9.32 -12.06 -17.51
N GLN A 107 9.28 -13.11 -16.69
CA GLN A 107 10.43 -13.94 -16.36
C GLN A 107 10.95 -14.78 -17.55
N SER A 108 10.06 -15.27 -18.39
CA SER A 108 10.49 -16.02 -19.60
C SER A 108 11.34 -15.15 -20.54
N GLY A 109 11.08 -13.86 -20.59
CA GLY A 109 11.90 -12.90 -21.34
C GLY A 109 13.29 -12.70 -20.73
N ILE A 110 13.46 -12.86 -19.44
CA ILE A 110 14.76 -12.75 -18.75
C ILE A 110 15.64 -13.93 -19.12
N THR A 111 15.14 -15.15 -18.97
CA THR A 111 15.88 -16.38 -19.34
C THR A 111 16.35 -16.35 -20.80
N ALA A 112 15.58 -15.70 -21.69
CA ALA A 112 15.96 -15.55 -23.09
C ALA A 112 17.02 -14.48 -23.33
N ALA A 113 17.01 -13.38 -22.55
CA ALA A 113 17.89 -12.22 -22.75
C ALA A 113 19.20 -12.31 -21.95
N TYR A 114 19.16 -12.94 -20.76
CA TYR A 114 20.27 -13.02 -19.81
C TYR A 114 20.61 -14.48 -19.49
N PRO A 115 21.55 -15.11 -20.26
CA PRO A 115 21.95 -16.49 -20.02
C PRO A 115 22.49 -16.67 -18.60
N GLY A 116 21.87 -17.56 -17.83
CA GLY A 116 22.29 -17.84 -16.44
C GLY A 116 21.46 -17.16 -15.36
N ALA A 117 20.51 -16.32 -15.74
CA ALA A 117 19.49 -15.76 -14.84
C ALA A 117 18.11 -16.41 -15.13
N ASP A 118 17.47 -16.92 -14.11
CA ASP A 118 16.13 -17.49 -14.22
C ASP A 118 15.06 -16.49 -13.83
N ARG A 119 15.42 -15.44 -13.09
CA ARG A 119 14.50 -14.48 -12.48
C ARG A 119 15.05 -13.07 -12.58
N PHE A 120 14.14 -12.09 -12.50
CA PHE A 120 14.53 -10.69 -12.46
C PHE A 120 15.39 -10.36 -11.22
N SER A 121 15.07 -10.95 -10.08
CA SER A 121 15.84 -10.77 -8.85
C SER A 121 17.26 -11.38 -8.88
N ASP A 122 17.59 -12.18 -9.90
CA ASP A 122 18.92 -12.74 -10.09
C ASP A 122 19.85 -11.79 -10.89
N LEU A 123 19.29 -10.79 -11.56
CA LEU A 123 20.02 -9.79 -12.34
C LEU A 123 20.70 -8.76 -11.43
N ASP A 124 21.81 -8.21 -11.87
CA ASP A 124 22.35 -7.02 -11.24
C ASP A 124 21.50 -5.77 -11.53
N GLU A 125 21.75 -4.68 -10.82
CA GLU A 125 20.93 -3.48 -10.90
C GLU A 125 20.93 -2.82 -12.29
N ALA A 126 22.05 -2.89 -13.01
CA ALA A 126 22.14 -2.29 -14.34
C ALA A 126 21.32 -3.08 -15.37
N ASP A 127 21.40 -4.40 -15.31
CA ASP A 127 20.61 -5.30 -16.15
C ASP A 127 19.10 -5.22 -15.80
N GLN A 128 18.78 -5.08 -14.51
CA GLN A 128 17.40 -4.83 -14.04
C GLN A 128 16.83 -3.55 -14.66
N ASP A 129 17.58 -2.46 -14.61
CA ASP A 129 17.16 -1.17 -15.15
C ASP A 129 17.00 -1.22 -16.68
N GLU A 130 17.92 -1.88 -17.39
CA GLU A 130 17.82 -2.05 -18.84
C GLU A 130 16.58 -2.87 -19.20
N TYR A 131 16.37 -3.99 -18.54
CA TYR A 131 15.20 -4.84 -18.79
C TYR A 131 13.89 -4.12 -18.50
N LEU A 132 13.78 -3.39 -17.40
CA LEU A 132 12.59 -2.62 -17.07
C LEU A 132 12.31 -1.51 -18.08
N LYS A 133 13.32 -0.84 -18.65
CA LYS A 133 13.15 0.15 -19.73
C LYS A 133 12.49 -0.46 -20.97
N ILE A 134 12.88 -1.70 -21.33
CA ILE A 134 12.26 -2.40 -22.45
C ILE A 134 10.79 -2.75 -22.14
N LYS A 135 10.48 -3.05 -20.86
CA LYS A 135 9.15 -3.48 -20.41
C LYS A 135 8.26 -2.33 -19.90
N GLU A 136 8.73 -1.09 -19.87
CA GLU A 136 8.03 0.05 -19.23
C GLU A 136 6.60 0.29 -19.73
N ARG A 137 6.30 -0.09 -20.99
CA ARG A 137 4.98 0.09 -21.61
C ARG A 137 4.07 -1.12 -21.49
N THR A 138 4.53 -2.20 -20.89
CA THR A 138 3.72 -3.41 -20.72
C THR A 138 2.70 -3.23 -19.58
N PRO A 139 1.54 -3.88 -19.68
CA PRO A 139 0.55 -3.88 -18.59
C PRO A 139 1.13 -4.40 -17.26
N PHE A 140 2.04 -5.37 -17.31
CA PHE A 140 2.75 -5.89 -16.14
C PHE A 140 3.51 -4.80 -15.39
N PHE A 141 4.37 -4.06 -16.12
CA PHE A 141 5.15 -2.99 -15.50
C PHE A 141 4.26 -1.87 -14.93
N GLN A 142 3.20 -1.50 -15.67
CA GLN A 142 2.26 -0.49 -15.18
C GLN A 142 1.53 -0.94 -13.91
N GLY A 143 1.18 -2.22 -13.82
CA GLY A 143 0.61 -2.82 -12.59
C GLY A 143 1.62 -2.82 -11.43
N ALA A 144 2.86 -3.24 -11.67
CA ALA A 144 3.92 -3.23 -10.66
C ALA A 144 4.21 -1.80 -10.17
N ARG A 145 4.27 -0.83 -11.11
CA ARG A 145 4.44 0.59 -10.78
C ARG A 145 3.29 1.13 -9.94
N PHE A 146 2.05 0.80 -10.29
CA PHE A 146 0.88 1.17 -9.49
C PHE A 146 1.00 0.65 -8.07
N LEU A 147 1.24 -0.66 -7.90
CA LEU A 147 1.39 -1.28 -6.59
C LEU A 147 2.54 -0.67 -5.78
N THR A 148 3.66 -0.36 -6.43
CA THR A 148 4.81 0.29 -5.78
C THR A 148 4.45 1.68 -5.27
N ILE A 149 3.87 2.54 -6.12
CA ILE A 149 3.51 3.91 -5.75
C ILE A 149 2.47 3.92 -4.63
N PHE A 150 1.42 3.12 -4.75
CA PHE A 150 0.40 3.05 -3.70
C PHE A 150 0.93 2.39 -2.42
N GLY A 151 1.84 1.44 -2.55
CA GLY A 151 2.51 0.82 -1.40
C GLY A 151 3.40 1.78 -0.63
N VAL A 152 3.99 2.77 -1.31
CA VAL A 152 4.86 3.77 -0.65
C VAL A 152 4.07 4.96 -0.15
N PHE A 153 3.13 5.51 -0.93
CA PHE A 153 2.46 6.77 -0.63
C PHE A 153 1.02 6.62 -0.13
N GLY A 154 0.48 5.42 -0.14
CA GLY A 154 -0.84 5.13 0.39
C GLY A 154 -0.89 5.19 1.92
N MET A 155 -2.07 4.89 2.47
CA MET A 155 -2.23 4.82 3.94
C MET A 155 -1.51 3.60 4.49
N SER A 156 -0.79 3.76 5.60
CA SER A 156 -0.06 2.68 6.29
C SER A 156 -0.98 1.53 6.71
N SER A 157 -2.26 1.81 6.96
CA SER A 157 -3.30 0.79 7.22
C SER A 157 -3.53 -0.18 6.06
N TYR A 158 -3.11 0.16 4.85
CA TYR A 158 -3.21 -0.70 3.66
C TYR A 158 -2.04 -1.65 3.49
N GLY A 159 -1.07 -1.63 4.40
CA GLY A 159 0.03 -2.59 4.45
C GLY A 159 1.39 -2.03 4.10
N GLY A 160 1.48 -1.03 3.24
CA GLY A 160 2.71 -0.31 2.89
C GLY A 160 2.94 0.94 3.74
N ASN A 161 3.75 1.88 3.20
CA ASN A 161 4.06 3.16 3.80
C ASN A 161 4.45 3.03 5.29
N ARG A 162 5.36 2.10 5.57
CA ARG A 162 5.85 1.84 6.94
C ARG A 162 6.39 3.13 7.54
N ASP A 163 6.02 3.42 8.78
CA ASP A 163 6.47 4.60 9.52
C ASP A 163 6.22 5.93 8.79
N ASP A 164 5.21 5.96 7.90
CA ASP A 164 4.84 7.10 7.09
C ASP A 164 6.01 7.63 6.20
N ILE A 165 6.91 6.72 5.80
CA ILE A 165 8.10 7.02 5.00
C ILE A 165 7.72 7.80 3.73
N GLY A 166 6.71 7.36 2.99
CA GLY A 166 6.27 8.01 1.77
C GLY A 166 5.78 9.44 2.02
N TRP A 167 5.04 9.67 3.08
CA TRP A 167 4.56 11.03 3.40
C TRP A 167 5.68 11.93 3.88
N LYS A 168 6.61 11.41 4.66
CA LYS A 168 7.82 12.14 5.06
C LYS A 168 8.68 12.55 3.86
N LEU A 169 8.80 11.69 2.85
CA LEU A 169 9.47 12.02 1.58
C LEU A 169 8.80 13.19 0.84
N LEU A 170 7.47 13.34 0.99
CA LEU A 170 6.70 14.44 0.41
C LEU A 170 6.67 15.69 1.31
N GLY A 171 7.34 15.65 2.47
CA GLY A 171 7.29 16.75 3.45
C GLY A 171 5.96 16.86 4.18
N MET A 172 5.22 15.77 4.32
CA MET A 172 3.91 15.72 4.98
C MET A 172 4.05 15.15 6.39
N ASP A 173 3.46 15.82 7.37
CA ASP A 173 3.48 15.41 8.79
C ASP A 173 2.35 14.43 9.17
N GLY A 174 1.75 13.76 8.20
CA GLY A 174 0.69 12.78 8.46
C GLY A 174 -0.20 12.51 7.26
N PRO A 175 -1.25 11.71 7.46
CA PRO A 175 -2.14 11.31 6.36
C PRO A 175 -2.87 12.51 5.76
N PRO A 176 -2.97 12.58 4.41
CA PRO A 176 -3.57 13.71 3.70
C PRO A 176 -5.00 14.07 4.10
N HIS A 177 -5.73 13.11 4.71
CA HIS A 177 -7.09 13.33 5.19
C HIS A 177 -7.19 13.87 6.62
N ALA A 178 -6.07 13.99 7.32
CA ALA A 178 -6.02 14.48 8.71
C ALA A 178 -5.91 16.01 8.79
N TRP A 179 -6.13 16.72 7.68
CA TRP A 179 -6.10 18.17 7.67
C TRP A 179 -7.23 18.72 8.54
N ALA A 180 -6.83 19.56 9.50
CA ALA A 180 -7.77 20.16 10.43
C ALA A 180 -8.75 21.10 9.71
N TYR A 181 -9.99 21.11 10.17
CA TYR A 181 -10.94 22.16 9.78
C TYR A 181 -10.52 23.50 10.42
N PRO A 182 -10.67 24.64 9.70
CA PRO A 182 -11.30 24.81 8.38
C PRO A 182 -10.38 24.45 7.21
N PHE A 183 -10.99 23.93 6.14
CA PHE A 183 -10.26 23.65 4.89
C PHE A 183 -9.63 24.94 4.35
N GLY A 184 -8.40 24.84 3.87
CA GLY A 184 -7.61 26.00 3.43
C GLY A 184 -6.84 26.68 4.57
N TYR A 185 -6.89 26.18 5.78
CA TYR A 185 -6.15 26.74 6.93
C TYR A 185 -4.64 26.81 6.64
N TYR A 186 -4.08 25.77 6.07
CA TYR A 186 -2.64 25.74 5.73
C TYR A 186 -2.30 26.69 4.58
N ASP A 187 -3.20 26.88 3.62
CA ASP A 187 -3.02 27.83 2.52
C ASP A 187 -3.01 29.27 3.06
N ALA A 188 -3.90 29.57 3.99
CA ALA A 188 -3.94 30.89 4.65
C ALA A 188 -2.68 31.17 5.45
N GLN A 189 -2.22 30.20 6.26
CA GLN A 189 -0.99 30.31 7.04
C GLN A 189 0.23 30.49 6.13
N TYR A 190 0.35 29.70 5.08
CA TYR A 190 1.42 29.81 4.09
C TYR A 190 1.44 31.19 3.43
N MET A 191 0.28 31.72 3.05
CA MET A 191 0.15 33.04 2.44
C MET A 191 0.52 34.16 3.44
N GLU A 192 0.17 34.03 4.71
CA GLU A 192 0.57 34.98 5.76
C GLU A 192 2.08 34.96 5.99
N GLU A 193 2.70 33.78 6.03
CA GLU A 193 4.15 33.63 6.18
C GLU A 193 4.91 34.26 5.00
N GLN A 194 4.41 34.10 3.77
CA GLN A 194 5.00 34.72 2.58
C GLN A 194 4.88 36.25 2.62
N GLN A 195 3.80 36.78 3.17
CA GLN A 195 3.61 38.24 3.31
C GLN A 195 4.47 38.86 4.43
N ASN A 196 4.68 38.09 5.51
CA ASN A 196 5.45 38.57 6.68
C ASN A 196 6.96 38.35 6.51
N GLY A 197 7.40 37.58 5.54
CA GLY A 197 8.81 37.26 5.26
C GLY A 197 9.45 38.18 4.21
N GLN A 198 8.71 39.17 3.69
CA GLN A 198 9.21 40.25 2.84
C GLN A 198 9.33 41.52 3.65
#